data_30abfaade35af031276f6d3f15246e97
#
_entry.id   30abfaade35af031276f6d3f15246e97
#
_cell.length_a   1.000
_cell.length_b   1.000
_cell.length_c   1.000
_cell.angle_alpha   90.00
_cell.angle_beta   90.00
_cell.angle_gamma   90.00
#
_symmetry.space_group_name_H-M   'P 1'
#
loop_
_entity.id
_entity.type
_entity.pdbx_description
1 polymer ?
#
loop_
_entity_poly.entity_id
_entity_poly.type
_entity_poly.pdbx_seq_one_letter_code
_entity_poly.pdbx_strand_id
1 'polypeptide(L)'
;MKTIFFLLMFIFFFKANSQILNEYFAENIKTVLIQNTENELLDPIINLNSNEQLLLSFDEIGTNLANYKYSFVHCNSKWEKSDLIESDYLDGFYENYIEEYFFSFNTNVNYTNYQCIFPNEN
;
A
#
# COMPACT_ATOMS: atom_id res chain seq x y z
N MET A 1 -17.09 23.79 -41.08
CA MET A 1 -16.04 22.74 -40.91
C MET A 1 -14.83 23.21 -40.09
N LYS A 2 -14.34 24.43 -40.22
CA LYS A 2 -13.18 24.93 -39.43
C LYS A 2 -13.43 25.04 -37.91
N THR A 3 -14.64 25.36 -37.49
CA THR A 3 -15.03 25.50 -36.07
C THR A 3 -15.16 24.15 -35.36
N ILE A 4 -15.57 23.08 -36.04
CA ILE A 4 -15.68 21.73 -35.48
C ILE A 4 -14.30 21.14 -35.26
N PHE A 5 -13.34 21.43 -36.12
CA PHE A 5 -11.96 20.97 -35.98
C PHE A 5 -11.27 21.61 -34.75
N PHE A 6 -11.57 22.84 -34.43
CA PHE A 6 -11.05 23.55 -33.27
C PHE A 6 -11.63 23.00 -31.94
N LEU A 7 -12.91 22.60 -31.98
CA LEU A 7 -13.54 21.99 -30.79
C LEU A 7 -13.00 20.60 -30.50
N LEU A 8 -12.69 19.83 -31.54
CA LEU A 8 -12.09 18.48 -31.40
C LEU A 8 -10.65 18.55 -30.87
N MET A 9 -9.90 19.61 -31.18
CA MET A 9 -8.54 19.79 -30.71
C MET A 9 -8.48 20.20 -29.22
N PHE A 10 -9.55 20.77 -28.67
CA PHE A 10 -9.63 21.18 -27.26
C PHE A 10 -9.88 19.99 -26.30
N ILE A 11 -10.44 18.89 -26.81
CA ILE A 11 -10.74 17.68 -25.99
C ILE A 11 -9.47 16.90 -25.63
N PHE A 12 -8.37 17.07 -26.37
CA PHE A 12 -7.12 16.34 -26.13
C PHE A 12 -6.24 16.90 -25.01
N PHE A 13 -6.61 18.02 -24.37
CA PHE A 13 -5.80 18.62 -23.30
C PHE A 13 -6.24 18.25 -21.88
N PHE A 14 -7.20 17.35 -21.69
CA PHE A 14 -7.45 16.77 -20.38
C PHE A 14 -6.29 15.80 -20.06
N LYS A 15 -5.30 16.31 -19.37
CA LYS A 15 -4.33 15.45 -18.67
C LYS A 15 -5.12 14.69 -17.62
N ALA A 16 -5.38 13.41 -17.86
CA ALA A 16 -5.78 12.51 -16.80
C ALA A 16 -4.61 12.49 -15.81
N ASN A 17 -4.81 13.11 -14.64
CA ASN A 17 -3.90 12.88 -13.53
C ASN A 17 -4.09 11.44 -13.13
N SER A 18 -3.15 10.59 -13.54
CA SER A 18 -3.05 9.22 -13.03
C SER A 18 -2.84 9.29 -11.53
N GLN A 19 -3.58 8.48 -10.78
CA GLN A 19 -3.29 8.25 -9.37
C GLN A 19 -1.83 7.80 -9.23
N ILE A 20 -1.18 8.23 -8.16
CA ILE A 20 0.15 7.73 -7.82
C ILE A 20 0.02 6.22 -7.63
N LEU A 21 0.67 5.48 -8.52
CA LEU A 21 0.71 4.01 -8.45
C LEU A 21 1.58 3.60 -7.27
N ASN A 22 1.22 2.49 -6.63
CA ASN A 22 2.09 1.83 -5.66
C ASN A 22 3.42 1.49 -6.33
N GLU A 23 4.52 1.90 -5.72
CA GLU A 23 5.86 1.68 -6.24
C GLU A 23 6.53 0.53 -5.47
N TYR A 24 7.12 -0.43 -6.20
CA TYR A 24 7.93 -1.50 -5.63
C TYR A 24 9.34 -1.40 -6.19
N PHE A 25 10.31 -1.31 -5.32
CA PHE A 25 11.72 -1.16 -5.72
C PHE A 25 12.51 -2.48 -5.64
N ALA A 26 11.95 -3.54 -5.05
CA ALA A 26 12.61 -4.83 -4.89
C ALA A 26 12.12 -5.85 -5.92
N GLU A 27 13.03 -6.40 -6.73
CA GLU A 27 12.68 -7.35 -7.79
C GLU A 27 12.15 -8.70 -7.27
N ASN A 28 12.56 -9.09 -6.06
CA ASN A 28 12.12 -10.33 -5.41
C ASN A 28 10.78 -10.21 -4.67
N ILE A 29 10.25 -9.00 -4.49
CA ILE A 29 8.95 -8.78 -3.87
C ILE A 29 7.84 -8.82 -4.91
N LYS A 30 6.80 -9.59 -4.64
CA LYS A 30 5.63 -9.79 -5.50
C LYS A 30 4.35 -9.70 -4.69
N THR A 31 3.24 -9.58 -5.39
CA THR A 31 1.88 -9.70 -4.83
C THR A 31 1.65 -8.80 -3.61
N VAL A 32 2.11 -7.55 -3.68
CA VAL A 32 1.89 -6.61 -2.58
C VAL A 32 0.44 -6.17 -2.57
N LEU A 33 -0.29 -6.52 -1.50
CA LEU A 33 -1.70 -6.25 -1.31
C LEU A 33 -1.94 -5.56 0.03
N ILE A 34 -2.89 -4.62 0.03
CA ILE A 34 -3.47 -4.07 1.25
C ILE A 34 -4.97 -4.28 1.16
N GLN A 35 -5.54 -4.95 2.14
CA GLN A 35 -6.94 -5.37 2.14
C GLN A 35 -7.60 -5.02 3.47
N ASN A 36 -8.92 -4.79 3.44
CA ASN A 36 -9.70 -4.67 4.66
C ASN A 36 -9.88 -6.06 5.29
N THR A 37 -9.65 -6.19 6.60
CA THR A 37 -9.71 -7.50 7.29
C THR A 37 -11.12 -8.07 7.38
N GLU A 38 -12.16 -7.24 7.36
CA GLU A 38 -13.55 -7.68 7.41
C GLU A 38 -14.09 -8.10 6.04
N ASN A 39 -13.65 -7.42 4.98
CA ASN A 39 -14.09 -7.70 3.63
C ASN A 39 -13.02 -7.28 2.60
N GLU A 40 -12.39 -8.26 1.98
CA GLU A 40 -11.33 -8.09 0.97
C GLU A 40 -11.77 -7.32 -0.29
N LEU A 41 -13.08 -7.20 -0.52
CA LEU A 41 -13.63 -6.47 -1.67
C LEU A 41 -13.82 -4.97 -1.41
N LEU A 42 -13.66 -4.54 -0.17
CA LEU A 42 -13.70 -3.12 0.18
C LEU A 42 -12.35 -2.45 -0.11
N ASP A 43 -12.43 -1.16 -0.41
CA ASP A 43 -11.22 -0.34 -0.51
C ASP A 43 -10.42 -0.41 0.80
N PRO A 44 -9.09 -0.34 0.75
CA PRO A 44 -8.24 -0.38 1.95
C PRO A 44 -8.29 0.97 2.71
N ILE A 45 -9.46 1.32 3.16
CA ILE A 45 -9.77 2.55 3.90
C ILE A 45 -10.43 2.15 5.21
N ILE A 46 -9.96 2.72 6.31
CA ILE A 46 -10.51 2.51 7.65
C ILE A 46 -10.86 3.86 8.29
N ASN A 47 -11.82 3.83 9.18
CA ASN A 47 -12.13 5.01 10.00
C ASN A 47 -11.18 5.08 11.19
N LEU A 48 -10.56 6.22 11.38
CA LEU A 48 -9.82 6.49 12.62
C LEU A 48 -10.79 6.42 13.81
N ASN A 49 -10.36 5.86 14.91
CA ASN A 49 -11.17 5.59 16.11
C ASN A 49 -12.26 4.51 15.94
N SER A 50 -12.12 3.63 14.97
CA SER A 50 -12.89 2.39 14.85
C SER A 50 -11.98 1.17 15.12
N ASN A 51 -12.58 -0.01 15.21
CA ASN A 51 -11.82 -1.27 15.33
C ASN A 51 -11.50 -1.88 13.94
N GLU A 52 -11.67 -1.11 12.87
CA GLU A 52 -11.35 -1.56 11.52
C GLU A 52 -9.83 -1.69 11.34
N GLN A 53 -9.41 -2.75 10.68
CA GLN A 53 -8.00 -3.05 10.45
C GLN A 53 -7.74 -3.35 8.98
N LEU A 54 -6.51 -3.15 8.56
CA LEU A 54 -6.00 -3.51 7.24
C LEU A 54 -4.96 -4.60 7.37
N LEU A 55 -4.96 -5.52 6.42
CA LEU A 55 -3.94 -6.55 6.23
C LEU A 55 -3.03 -6.11 5.08
N LEU A 56 -1.76 -5.88 5.37
CA LEU A 56 -0.70 -5.83 4.37
C LEU A 56 -0.15 -7.23 4.17
N SER A 57 -0.07 -7.69 2.93
CA SER A 57 0.60 -8.95 2.59
C SER A 57 1.46 -8.80 1.35
N PHE A 58 2.56 -9.56 1.28
CA PHE A 58 3.41 -9.65 0.10
C PHE A 58 4.21 -10.94 0.10
N ASP A 59 4.68 -11.32 -1.08
CA ASP A 59 5.49 -12.50 -1.29
C ASP A 59 6.94 -12.11 -1.61
N GLU A 60 7.89 -12.70 -0.88
CA GLU A 60 9.31 -12.66 -1.23
C GLU A 60 9.69 -13.95 -1.95
N ILE A 61 10.14 -13.84 -3.19
CA ILE A 61 10.59 -14.97 -3.99
C ILE A 61 11.97 -15.43 -3.50
N GLY A 62 12.10 -16.70 -3.21
CA GLY A 62 13.33 -17.34 -2.75
C GLY A 62 13.16 -18.09 -1.44
N THR A 63 14.27 -18.49 -0.88
CA THR A 63 14.33 -19.27 0.38
C THR A 63 14.94 -18.49 1.56
N ASN A 64 15.30 -17.24 1.33
CA ASN A 64 15.87 -16.39 2.37
C ASN A 64 14.75 -15.85 3.25
N LEU A 65 15.03 -15.77 4.54
CA LEU A 65 14.17 -15.08 5.50
C LEU A 65 14.77 -13.69 5.76
N ALA A 66 14.03 -12.65 5.39
CA ALA A 66 14.42 -11.29 5.64
C ALA A 66 13.59 -10.66 6.77
N ASN A 67 14.19 -9.69 7.47
CA ASN A 67 13.49 -8.91 8.47
C ASN A 67 12.94 -7.64 7.84
N TYR A 68 11.63 -7.61 7.64
CA TYR A 68 10.94 -6.44 7.11
C TYR A 68 10.43 -5.55 8.23
N LYS A 69 10.37 -4.26 7.94
CA LYS A 69 9.76 -3.25 8.79
C LYS A 69 8.75 -2.47 8.00
N TYR A 70 7.74 -1.96 8.69
CA TYR A 70 6.81 -1.00 8.13
C TYR A 70 6.81 0.29 8.96
N SER A 71 6.45 1.38 8.32
CA SER A 71 6.24 2.68 8.95
C SER A 71 5.08 3.41 8.27
N PHE A 72 4.50 4.37 8.97
CA PHE A 72 3.43 5.21 8.46
C PHE A 72 3.96 6.61 8.18
N VAL A 73 3.52 7.19 7.08
CA VAL A 73 3.82 8.57 6.71
C VAL A 73 2.52 9.31 6.50
N HIS A 74 2.29 10.38 7.25
CA HIS A 74 1.12 11.22 7.04
C HIS A 74 1.26 12.02 5.75
N CYS A 75 0.24 11.94 4.89
CA CYS A 75 0.17 12.61 3.60
C CYS A 75 -1.12 13.43 3.47
N ASN A 76 -1.10 14.42 2.61
CA ASN A 76 -2.30 15.16 2.20
C ASN A 76 -3.12 14.34 1.17
N SER A 77 -4.23 14.92 0.69
CA SER A 77 -5.11 14.28 -0.31
C SER A 77 -4.45 14.03 -1.68
N LYS A 78 -3.25 14.56 -1.93
CA LYS A 78 -2.46 14.33 -3.14
C LYS A 78 -1.31 13.33 -2.91
N TRP A 79 -1.28 12.68 -1.76
CA TRP A 79 -0.19 11.79 -1.33
C TRP A 79 1.17 12.47 -1.18
N GLU A 80 1.19 13.78 -0.96
CA GLU A 80 2.39 14.52 -0.62
C GLU A 80 2.60 14.45 0.90
N LYS A 81 3.84 14.13 1.33
CA LYS A 81 4.18 14.07 2.75
C LYS A 81 3.84 15.41 3.42
N SER A 82 3.19 15.37 4.57
CA SER A 82 2.89 16.56 5.37
C SER A 82 4.10 17.01 6.20
N ASP A 83 4.02 18.23 6.74
CA ASP A 83 5.03 18.79 7.64
C ASP A 83 4.84 18.34 9.11
N LEU A 84 3.87 17.45 9.39
CA LEU A 84 3.64 16.91 10.73
C LEU A 84 4.81 16.01 11.15
N ILE A 85 5.20 16.10 12.41
CA ILE A 85 6.14 15.16 13.00
C ILE A 85 5.41 13.87 13.42
N GLU A 86 6.14 12.79 13.54
CA GLU A 86 5.58 11.46 13.79
C GLU A 86 4.66 11.41 15.02
N SER A 87 5.02 12.10 16.10
CA SER A 87 4.23 12.17 17.33
C SER A 87 2.88 12.89 17.20
N ASP A 88 2.64 13.63 16.12
CA ASP A 88 1.39 14.35 15.89
C ASP A 88 0.30 13.45 15.29
N TYR A 89 0.68 12.35 14.64
CA TYR A 89 -0.25 11.47 13.95
C TYR A 89 -0.11 9.98 14.28
N LEU A 90 0.92 9.60 15.05
CA LEU A 90 1.21 8.21 15.37
C LEU A 90 1.32 8.04 16.89
N ASP A 91 0.53 7.12 17.43
CA ASP A 91 0.67 6.65 18.80
C ASP A 91 1.44 5.33 18.77
N GLY A 92 2.64 5.31 19.38
CA GLY A 92 3.52 4.15 19.40
C GLY A 92 4.84 4.34 18.65
N PHE A 93 5.38 3.23 18.13
CA PHE A 93 6.69 3.24 17.46
C PHE A 93 6.57 3.66 16.00
N TYR A 94 7.51 4.47 15.55
CA TYR A 94 7.61 4.90 14.15
C TYR A 94 7.88 3.74 13.19
N GLU A 95 8.72 2.78 13.58
CA GLU A 95 9.01 1.57 12.81
C GLU A 95 8.62 0.33 13.61
N ASN A 96 7.92 -0.60 12.94
CA ASN A 96 7.53 -1.87 13.51
C ASN A 96 8.01 -3.03 12.63
N TYR A 97 8.38 -4.15 13.23
CA TYR A 97 8.75 -5.34 12.49
C TYR A 97 7.52 -6.10 11.99
N ILE A 98 7.66 -6.72 10.81
CA ILE A 98 6.70 -7.69 10.32
C ILE A 98 7.16 -9.05 10.83
N GLU A 99 6.41 -9.60 11.78
CA GLU A 99 6.78 -10.84 12.48
C GLU A 99 6.07 -12.07 11.91
N GLU A 100 4.93 -11.88 11.24
CA GLU A 100 4.17 -12.99 10.66
C GLU A 100 4.65 -13.31 9.25
N TYR A 101 5.02 -14.58 9.05
CA TYR A 101 5.41 -15.09 7.74
C TYR A 101 5.07 -16.57 7.58
N PHE A 102 4.85 -16.98 6.34
CA PHE A 102 4.50 -18.34 5.96
C PHE A 102 5.34 -18.78 4.77
N PHE A 103 5.97 -19.94 4.88
CA PHE A 103 6.71 -20.53 3.76
C PHE A 103 5.75 -21.20 2.77
N SER A 104 6.04 -21.05 1.48
CA SER A 104 5.34 -21.82 0.45
C SER A 104 5.59 -23.32 0.64
N PHE A 105 4.56 -24.12 0.35
CA PHE A 105 4.65 -25.56 0.42
C PHE A 105 4.24 -26.18 -0.91
N ASN A 106 5.07 -27.11 -1.40
CA ASN A 106 4.80 -27.88 -2.64
C ASN A 106 4.57 -27.00 -3.88
N THR A 107 5.35 -25.94 -4.02
CA THR A 107 5.31 -25.00 -5.15
C THR A 107 6.54 -25.15 -6.05
N ASN A 108 6.40 -24.84 -7.35
CA ASN A 108 7.52 -24.87 -8.29
C ASN A 108 8.54 -23.75 -8.04
N VAL A 109 8.08 -22.64 -7.48
CA VAL A 109 8.91 -21.50 -7.08
C VAL A 109 8.70 -21.30 -5.58
N ASN A 110 9.79 -21.34 -4.83
CA ASN A 110 9.71 -21.08 -3.39
C ASN A 110 9.51 -19.59 -3.14
N TYR A 111 8.65 -19.28 -2.19
CA TYR A 111 8.43 -17.93 -1.70
C TYR A 111 8.09 -17.93 -0.21
N THR A 112 8.28 -16.81 0.44
CA THR A 112 7.82 -16.54 1.79
C THR A 112 6.75 -15.45 1.72
N ASN A 113 5.56 -15.73 2.22
CA ASN A 113 4.50 -14.74 2.36
C ASN A 113 4.63 -14.06 3.71
N TYR A 114 4.71 -12.74 3.70
CA TYR A 114 4.74 -11.89 4.91
C TYR A 114 3.40 -11.22 5.09
N GLN A 115 2.97 -11.09 6.35
CA GLN A 115 1.70 -10.48 6.69
C GLN A 115 1.85 -9.53 7.88
N CYS A 116 1.07 -8.45 7.86
CA CYS A 116 1.00 -7.49 8.95
C CYS A 116 -0.39 -6.88 9.00
N ILE A 117 -1.02 -6.92 10.19
CA ILE A 117 -2.30 -6.28 10.44
C ILE A 117 -2.05 -4.96 11.17
N PHE A 118 -2.71 -3.90 10.73
CA PHE A 118 -2.63 -2.58 11.34
C PHE A 118 -3.97 -1.82 11.26
N PRO A 119 -4.25 -0.88 12.18
CA PRO A 119 -3.46 -0.60 13.39
C PRO A 119 -3.47 -1.81 14.33
N ASN A 120 -2.39 -1.97 15.09
CA ASN A 120 -2.34 -2.98 16.15
C ASN A 120 -3.06 -2.43 17.39
N GLU A 121 -3.90 -3.25 18.00
CA GLU A 121 -4.42 -2.99 19.33
C GLU A 121 -3.32 -3.31 20.37
N ASN A 122 -2.57 -2.30 20.80
CA ASN A 122 -1.65 -2.39 21.93
C ASN A 122 -2.12 -1.49 23.06
#